data_da2805a5272730dfb500190b3f254b29
#
_entry.id   da2805a5272730dfb500190b3f254b29
#
_cell.length_a   1.000
_cell.length_b   1.000
_cell.length_c   1.000
_cell.angle_alpha   90.00
_cell.angle_beta   90.00
_cell.angle_gamma   90.00
#
_symmetry.space_group_name_H-M   'P 1'
#
loop_
_entity.id
_entity.type
_entity.pdbx_description
1 polymer ?
#
loop_
_entity_poly.entity_id
_entity_poly.type
_entity_poly.pdbx_seq_one_letter_code
_entity_poly.pdbx_strand_id
1 'polypeptide(L)'
;MTRYPVIDFHSHILPKMDDGSKSTDMSLEMLQRMKATGCDLVVSTSHYYRKNEEISDFLERRTASYRHLCTRIREEPEWNVPSIALGAEVAFFFGMEEEEDLAKLCIGDTDLLLLEMPFAPWSIYEINAVSALCYNRRFRVILAHYERFAEFQKGNEIYERILELPVIVQINAESLQSKFGWNSKRWLRMYEEGRAQLLGTDAHNLTSRAPNLDLARETIRTKISEEALARIDEYGFRLLADRAHKR
;
A
#
# COMPACT_ATOMS: atom_id res chain seq x y z
N MET A 1 10.76 0.69 25.47
CA MET A 1 9.59 0.44 24.62
C MET A 1 10.02 -0.50 23.50
N THR A 2 9.25 -1.54 23.20
CA THR A 2 9.53 -2.43 22.08
C THR A 2 9.34 -1.65 20.78
N ARG A 3 10.40 -1.58 19.94
CA ARG A 3 10.29 -0.93 18.63
C ARG A 3 9.59 -1.89 17.68
N TYR A 4 8.47 -1.47 17.09
CA TYR A 4 7.83 -2.18 15.99
C TYR A 4 8.60 -1.93 14.67
N PRO A 5 8.57 -2.88 13.73
CA PRO A 5 9.21 -2.69 12.43
C PRO A 5 8.54 -1.56 11.64
N VAL A 6 9.34 -0.80 10.93
CA VAL A 6 8.87 0.21 9.99
C VAL A 6 8.50 -0.45 8.69
N ILE A 7 7.23 -0.31 8.27
CA ILE A 7 6.67 -1.00 7.12
C ILE A 7 6.22 0.00 6.06
N ASP A 8 6.68 -0.19 4.84
CA ASP A 8 6.13 0.47 3.66
C ASP A 8 5.02 -0.41 3.06
N PHE A 9 3.76 0.02 3.16
CA PHE A 9 2.60 -0.78 2.75
C PHE A 9 2.27 -0.68 1.27
N HIS A 10 2.97 0.16 0.49
CA HIS A 10 2.66 0.39 -0.91
C HIS A 10 3.91 0.76 -1.71
N SER A 11 4.35 -0.12 -2.60
CA SER A 11 5.51 0.12 -3.44
C SER A 11 5.54 -0.76 -4.70
N HIS A 12 6.15 -0.25 -5.78
CA HIS A 12 6.27 -0.93 -7.07
C HIS A 12 7.73 -1.33 -7.33
N ILE A 13 8.29 -2.11 -6.38
CA ILE A 13 9.71 -2.47 -6.38
C ILE A 13 10.04 -3.70 -7.23
N LEU A 14 9.05 -4.52 -7.62
CA LEU A 14 9.35 -5.69 -8.45
C LEU A 14 9.69 -5.29 -9.88
N PRO A 15 10.81 -5.82 -10.44
CA PRO A 15 11.26 -5.40 -11.76
C PRO A 15 10.30 -5.85 -12.88
N LYS A 16 9.95 -4.93 -13.76
CA LYS A 16 9.18 -5.19 -15.01
C LYS A 16 7.78 -5.77 -14.78
N MET A 17 7.16 -5.47 -13.65
CA MET A 17 5.77 -5.88 -13.39
C MET A 17 4.76 -4.89 -13.97
N ASP A 18 5.05 -3.60 -13.81
CA ASP A 18 4.16 -2.48 -14.13
C ASP A 18 4.96 -1.23 -14.54
N ASP A 19 4.44 -0.04 -14.26
CA ASP A 19 5.14 1.23 -14.48
C ASP A 19 6.17 1.58 -13.39
N GLY A 20 6.32 0.72 -12.37
CA GLY A 20 7.34 0.82 -11.33
C GLY A 20 8.75 0.51 -11.81
N SER A 21 9.51 -0.26 -11.04
CA SER A 21 10.92 -0.59 -11.35
C SER A 21 11.10 -1.23 -12.73
N LYS A 22 12.02 -0.68 -13.53
CA LYS A 22 12.27 -1.14 -14.90
C LYS A 22 13.34 -2.24 -15.00
N SER A 23 14.13 -2.45 -13.94
CA SER A 23 15.19 -3.44 -13.92
C SER A 23 15.47 -3.94 -12.50
N THR A 24 16.14 -5.07 -12.40
CA THR A 24 16.55 -5.63 -11.10
C THR A 24 17.51 -4.70 -10.37
N ASP A 25 18.43 -4.05 -11.07
CA ASP A 25 19.36 -3.11 -10.47
C ASP A 25 18.63 -1.90 -9.88
N MET A 26 17.64 -1.36 -10.62
CA MET A 26 16.77 -0.30 -10.10
C MET A 26 15.99 -0.74 -8.85
N SER A 27 15.48 -1.97 -8.84
CA SER A 27 14.80 -2.55 -7.68
C SER A 27 15.74 -2.63 -6.47
N LEU A 28 16.97 -3.08 -6.66
CA LEU A 28 17.98 -3.17 -5.62
C LEU A 28 18.34 -1.80 -5.05
N GLU A 29 18.53 -0.80 -5.90
CA GLU A 29 18.80 0.58 -5.47
C GLU A 29 17.61 1.18 -4.71
N MET A 30 16.36 0.93 -5.16
CA MET A 30 15.16 1.37 -4.43
C MET A 30 15.11 0.74 -3.04
N LEU A 31 15.29 -0.58 -2.94
CA LEU A 31 15.28 -1.31 -1.68
C LEU A 31 16.41 -0.86 -0.74
N GLN A 32 17.61 -0.63 -1.27
CA GLN A 32 18.72 -0.12 -0.49
C GLN A 32 18.44 1.27 0.10
N ARG A 33 17.83 2.18 -0.69
CA ARG A 33 17.37 3.48 -0.19
C ARG A 33 16.31 3.34 0.89
N MET A 34 15.32 2.45 0.71
CA MET A 34 14.31 2.19 1.74
C MET A 34 14.96 1.69 3.03
N LYS A 35 15.92 0.78 2.94
CA LYS A 35 16.64 0.27 4.11
C LYS A 35 17.47 1.34 4.79
N ALA A 36 18.18 2.14 4.02
CA ALA A 36 19.03 3.23 4.53
C ALA A 36 18.22 4.31 5.28
N THR A 37 16.95 4.50 4.92
CA THR A 37 16.01 5.41 5.59
C THR A 37 15.21 4.74 6.72
N GLY A 38 15.56 3.51 7.10
CA GLY A 38 15.03 2.83 8.28
C GLY A 38 13.82 1.94 8.04
N CYS A 39 13.47 1.65 6.78
CA CYS A 39 12.41 0.69 6.46
C CYS A 39 12.89 -0.74 6.76
N ASP A 40 12.09 -1.51 7.49
CA ASP A 40 12.40 -2.89 7.88
C ASP A 40 11.69 -3.90 6.97
N LEU A 41 10.51 -3.56 6.44
CA LEU A 41 9.71 -4.40 5.56
C LEU A 41 9.03 -3.56 4.49
N VAL A 42 9.07 -4.02 3.26
CA VAL A 42 8.38 -3.41 2.10
C VAL A 42 7.33 -4.37 1.58
N VAL A 43 6.11 -3.89 1.42
CA VAL A 43 5.07 -4.62 0.70
C VAL A 43 5.17 -4.25 -0.78
N SER A 44 5.51 -5.21 -1.61
CA SER A 44 5.49 -5.05 -3.06
C SER A 44 4.08 -5.24 -3.58
N THR A 45 3.52 -4.19 -4.17
CA THR A 45 2.11 -4.09 -4.55
C THR A 45 1.95 -3.71 -6.02
N SER A 46 2.66 -4.41 -6.91
CA SER A 46 2.51 -4.17 -8.36
C SER A 46 1.05 -4.15 -8.79
N HIS A 47 0.71 -3.27 -9.72
CA HIS A 47 -0.65 -3.12 -10.23
C HIS A 47 -1.22 -4.42 -10.79
N TYR A 48 -2.44 -4.74 -10.39
CA TYR A 48 -3.28 -5.74 -11.01
C TYR A 48 -4.51 -5.10 -11.64
N TYR A 49 -4.63 -5.21 -12.95
CA TYR A 49 -5.78 -4.76 -13.74
C TYR A 49 -6.49 -5.95 -14.37
N ARG A 50 -7.69 -6.29 -13.89
CA ARG A 50 -8.50 -7.43 -14.40
C ARG A 50 -8.72 -7.41 -15.91
N LYS A 51 -8.79 -6.22 -16.51
CA LYS A 51 -8.95 -6.05 -17.95
C LYS A 51 -7.71 -6.44 -18.78
N ASN A 52 -6.54 -6.54 -18.15
CA ASN A 52 -5.27 -6.78 -18.85
C ASN A 52 -4.86 -8.25 -18.78
N GLU A 53 -5.17 -8.94 -17.68
CA GLU A 53 -4.71 -10.32 -17.44
C GLU A 53 -5.56 -11.02 -16.39
N GLU A 54 -5.53 -12.34 -16.38
CA GLU A 54 -6.13 -13.18 -15.35
C GLU A 54 -5.27 -13.16 -14.07
N ILE A 55 -5.89 -13.45 -12.91
CA ILE A 55 -5.17 -13.51 -11.63
C ILE A 55 -4.01 -14.52 -11.68
N SER A 56 -4.22 -15.69 -12.31
CA SER A 56 -3.18 -16.72 -12.46
C SER A 56 -1.93 -16.21 -13.18
N ASP A 57 -2.12 -15.46 -14.28
CA ASP A 57 -1.02 -14.95 -15.10
C ASP A 57 -0.23 -13.87 -14.35
N PHE A 58 -0.95 -12.97 -13.67
CA PHE A 58 -0.33 -11.99 -12.77
C PHE A 58 0.53 -12.65 -11.69
N LEU A 59 0.00 -13.68 -11.03
CA LEU A 59 0.70 -14.40 -9.94
C LEU A 59 1.94 -15.11 -10.45
N GLU A 60 1.90 -15.69 -11.65
CA GLU A 60 3.05 -16.32 -12.28
C GLU A 60 4.15 -15.27 -12.56
N ARG A 61 3.80 -14.16 -13.22
CA ARG A 61 4.72 -13.05 -13.49
C ARG A 61 5.32 -12.47 -12.20
N ARG A 62 4.49 -12.21 -11.20
CA ARG A 62 4.91 -11.70 -9.89
C ARG A 62 5.91 -12.64 -9.23
N THR A 63 5.62 -13.94 -9.24
CA THR A 63 6.48 -14.96 -8.64
C THR A 63 7.81 -15.06 -9.37
N ALA A 64 7.81 -15.01 -10.70
CA ALA A 64 9.03 -15.05 -11.50
C ALA A 64 9.91 -13.81 -11.25
N SER A 65 9.32 -12.63 -11.26
CA SER A 65 10.00 -11.35 -10.98
C SER A 65 10.61 -11.34 -9.58
N TYR A 66 9.85 -11.75 -8.57
CA TYR A 66 10.33 -11.84 -7.19
C TYR A 66 11.48 -12.86 -7.02
N ARG A 67 11.37 -14.05 -7.62
CA ARG A 67 12.44 -15.06 -7.56
C ARG A 67 13.73 -14.53 -8.18
N HIS A 68 13.63 -13.83 -9.32
CA HIS A 68 14.78 -13.22 -9.96
C HIS A 68 15.44 -12.16 -9.06
N LEU A 69 14.66 -11.27 -8.46
CA LEU A 69 15.15 -10.27 -7.52
C LEU A 69 15.82 -10.92 -6.30
N CYS A 70 15.19 -11.94 -5.69
CA CYS A 70 15.77 -12.66 -4.57
C CYS A 70 17.07 -13.40 -4.91
N THR A 71 17.22 -13.87 -6.14
CA THR A 71 18.47 -14.50 -6.61
C THR A 71 19.59 -13.48 -6.62
N ARG A 72 19.35 -12.29 -7.18
CA ARG A 72 20.34 -11.21 -7.22
C ARG A 72 20.73 -10.73 -5.81
N ILE A 73 19.77 -10.58 -4.90
CA ILE A 73 20.05 -10.22 -3.49
C ILE A 73 20.97 -11.26 -2.82
N ARG A 74 20.81 -12.55 -3.12
CA ARG A 74 21.63 -13.60 -2.53
C ARG A 74 23.03 -13.68 -3.14
N GLU A 75 23.16 -13.40 -4.43
CA GLU A 75 24.43 -13.43 -5.16
C GLU A 75 25.33 -12.24 -4.81
N GLU A 76 24.75 -11.15 -4.37
CA GLU A 76 25.45 -9.89 -4.05
C GLU A 76 25.12 -9.47 -2.59
N PRO A 77 25.77 -10.09 -1.59
CA PRO A 77 25.44 -9.91 -0.17
C PRO A 77 25.72 -8.52 0.39
N GLU A 78 26.38 -7.65 -0.37
CA GLU A 78 26.55 -6.23 -0.05
C GLU A 78 25.24 -5.44 -0.09
N TRP A 79 24.19 -5.95 -0.74
CA TRP A 79 22.88 -5.33 -0.73
C TRP A 79 22.21 -5.49 0.64
N ASN A 80 22.21 -4.41 1.40
CA ASN A 80 21.46 -4.31 2.65
C ASN A 80 20.05 -3.82 2.34
N VAL A 81 19.08 -4.73 2.28
CA VAL A 81 17.70 -4.47 1.87
C VAL A 81 16.68 -4.83 2.96
N PRO A 82 15.50 -4.21 3.00
CA PRO A 82 14.43 -4.63 3.90
C PRO A 82 13.87 -6.00 3.50
N SER A 83 13.15 -6.64 4.42
CA SER A 83 12.32 -7.80 4.07
C SER A 83 11.25 -7.40 3.04
N ILE A 84 10.84 -8.37 2.20
CA ILE A 84 9.84 -8.12 1.15
C ILE A 84 8.64 -9.03 1.39
N ALA A 85 7.45 -8.44 1.50
CA ALA A 85 6.18 -9.14 1.42
C ALA A 85 5.56 -8.92 0.04
N LEU A 86 4.88 -9.92 -0.50
CA LEU A 86 4.19 -9.81 -1.79
C LEU A 86 2.70 -9.50 -1.59
N GLY A 87 2.19 -8.61 -2.38
CA GLY A 87 0.78 -8.26 -2.50
C GLY A 87 0.45 -7.90 -3.95
N ALA A 88 -0.62 -7.15 -4.13
CA ALA A 88 -0.98 -6.48 -5.36
C ALA A 88 -1.73 -5.19 -5.02
N GLU A 89 -1.54 -4.13 -5.79
CA GLU A 89 -2.47 -3.03 -5.84
C GLU A 89 -3.55 -3.39 -6.85
N VAL A 90 -4.72 -3.79 -6.32
CA VAL A 90 -5.84 -4.26 -7.13
C VAL A 90 -6.67 -3.06 -7.56
N ALA A 91 -6.65 -2.75 -8.86
CA ALA A 91 -7.57 -1.74 -9.38
C ALA A 91 -9.01 -2.24 -9.29
N PHE A 92 -9.89 -1.36 -8.83
CA PHE A 92 -11.33 -1.67 -8.74
C PHE A 92 -11.88 -2.11 -10.10
N PHE A 93 -12.66 -3.18 -10.11
CA PHE A 93 -13.39 -3.65 -11.29
C PHE A 93 -14.80 -4.13 -10.90
N PHE A 94 -15.73 -4.05 -11.83
CA PHE A 94 -17.10 -4.47 -11.61
C PHE A 94 -17.18 -5.99 -11.35
N GLY A 95 -17.90 -6.38 -10.29
CA GLY A 95 -18.06 -7.79 -9.89
C GLY A 95 -16.87 -8.35 -9.11
N MET A 96 -15.92 -7.51 -8.68
CA MET A 96 -14.75 -7.98 -7.92
C MET A 96 -15.13 -8.69 -6.60
N GLU A 97 -16.27 -8.36 -6.03
CA GLU A 97 -16.81 -8.99 -4.83
C GLU A 97 -17.23 -10.45 -5.06
N GLU A 98 -17.42 -10.86 -6.33
CA GLU A 98 -17.74 -12.22 -6.74
C GLU A 98 -16.51 -13.01 -7.22
N GLU A 99 -15.37 -12.34 -7.45
CA GLU A 99 -14.13 -12.96 -7.95
C GLU A 99 -13.56 -13.98 -6.93
N GLU A 100 -13.60 -15.26 -7.29
CA GLU A 100 -13.23 -16.37 -6.38
C GLU A 100 -11.75 -16.31 -5.98
N ASP A 101 -10.88 -15.96 -6.92
CA ASP A 101 -9.45 -15.96 -6.76
C ASP A 101 -8.88 -14.66 -6.16
N LEU A 102 -9.73 -13.68 -5.82
CA LEU A 102 -9.31 -12.38 -5.30
C LEU A 102 -8.40 -12.48 -4.06
N ALA A 103 -8.63 -13.47 -3.21
CA ALA A 103 -7.82 -13.71 -2.02
C ALA A 103 -6.34 -13.99 -2.33
N LYS A 104 -6.00 -14.47 -3.52
CA LYS A 104 -4.62 -14.73 -3.97
C LYS A 104 -3.82 -13.43 -4.21
N LEU A 105 -4.52 -12.29 -4.30
CA LEU A 105 -3.92 -10.96 -4.49
C LEU A 105 -3.65 -10.24 -3.15
N CYS A 106 -4.09 -10.80 -2.03
CA CYS A 106 -3.83 -10.25 -0.70
C CYS A 106 -2.34 -10.20 -0.35
N ILE A 107 -2.00 -9.39 0.63
CA ILE A 107 -0.63 -9.22 1.12
C ILE A 107 -0.20 -10.46 1.92
N GLY A 108 0.82 -11.15 1.44
CA GLY A 108 1.35 -12.35 2.08
C GLY A 108 0.27 -13.43 2.29
N ASP A 109 0.28 -14.05 3.47
CA ASP A 109 -0.71 -15.05 3.90
C ASP A 109 -1.86 -14.43 4.71
N THR A 110 -2.19 -13.16 4.47
CA THR A 110 -3.23 -12.42 5.17
C THR A 110 -4.51 -12.28 4.33
N ASP A 111 -5.53 -11.65 4.89
CA ASP A 111 -6.75 -11.21 4.21
C ASP A 111 -6.74 -9.71 3.85
N LEU A 112 -5.55 -9.09 3.87
CA LEU A 112 -5.34 -7.68 3.56
C LEU A 112 -5.33 -7.47 2.04
N LEU A 113 -6.36 -6.82 1.52
CA LEU A 113 -6.50 -6.46 0.11
C LEU A 113 -6.21 -4.97 -0.08
N LEU A 114 -5.12 -4.63 -0.78
CA LEU A 114 -4.86 -3.24 -1.17
C LEU A 114 -5.66 -2.92 -2.42
N LEU A 115 -6.63 -2.02 -2.29
CA LEU A 115 -7.60 -1.67 -3.32
C LEU A 115 -7.38 -0.24 -3.81
N GLU A 116 -7.11 -0.10 -5.12
CA GLU A 116 -7.11 1.18 -5.81
C GLU A 116 -8.51 1.48 -6.34
N MET A 117 -9.16 2.49 -5.79
CA MET A 117 -10.48 2.92 -6.23
C MET A 117 -10.42 3.66 -7.58
N PRO A 118 -11.55 3.78 -8.33
CA PRO A 118 -11.55 4.51 -9.59
C PRO A 118 -11.17 5.99 -9.44
N PHE A 119 -10.36 6.52 -10.36
CA PHE A 119 -10.07 7.96 -10.51
C PHE A 119 -11.23 8.67 -11.25
N ALA A 120 -12.42 8.52 -10.72
CA ALA A 120 -13.68 9.10 -11.20
C ALA A 120 -14.61 9.30 -10.01
N PRO A 121 -15.70 10.08 -10.12
CA PRO A 121 -16.69 10.20 -9.05
C PRO A 121 -17.29 8.81 -8.71
N TRP A 122 -17.23 8.43 -7.43
CA TRP A 122 -17.79 7.17 -6.95
C TRP A 122 -19.30 7.26 -6.79
N SER A 123 -19.96 6.14 -6.95
CA SER A 123 -21.40 5.97 -6.77
C SER A 123 -21.68 5.01 -5.60
N ILE A 124 -22.95 4.78 -5.34
CA ILE A 124 -23.37 3.77 -4.36
C ILE A 124 -22.91 2.36 -4.73
N TYR A 125 -22.62 2.09 -6.01
CA TYR A 125 -22.14 0.80 -6.46
C TYR A 125 -20.78 0.48 -5.85
N GLU A 126 -19.82 1.41 -5.94
CA GLU A 126 -18.48 1.21 -5.38
C GLU A 126 -18.54 1.02 -3.86
N ILE A 127 -19.38 1.76 -3.14
CA ILE A 127 -19.60 1.57 -1.70
C ILE A 127 -20.14 0.18 -1.41
N ASN A 128 -21.14 -0.28 -2.16
CA ASN A 128 -21.73 -1.60 -1.96
C ASN A 128 -20.73 -2.72 -2.24
N ALA A 129 -19.93 -2.61 -3.30
CA ALA A 129 -18.88 -3.57 -3.61
C ALA A 129 -17.83 -3.64 -2.49
N VAL A 130 -17.33 -2.50 -2.01
CA VAL A 130 -16.36 -2.46 -0.88
C VAL A 130 -17.00 -3.00 0.40
N SER A 131 -18.27 -2.69 0.66
CA SER A 131 -19.04 -3.26 1.79
C SER A 131 -19.12 -4.80 1.68
N ALA A 132 -19.41 -5.33 0.50
CA ALA A 132 -19.45 -6.77 0.28
C ALA A 132 -18.08 -7.43 0.47
N LEU A 133 -16.99 -6.79 0.02
CA LEU A 133 -15.63 -7.27 0.29
C LEU A 133 -15.36 -7.37 1.80
N CYS A 134 -15.71 -6.34 2.56
CA CYS A 134 -15.49 -6.30 4.00
C CYS A 134 -16.35 -7.31 4.78
N TYR A 135 -17.66 -7.33 4.53
CA TYR A 135 -18.61 -8.10 5.37
C TYR A 135 -18.88 -9.50 4.86
N ASN A 136 -19.06 -9.67 3.54
CA ASN A 136 -19.42 -10.98 2.97
C ASN A 136 -18.16 -11.81 2.70
N ARG A 137 -17.14 -11.21 2.10
CA ARG A 137 -15.87 -11.88 1.76
C ARG A 137 -14.85 -11.81 2.91
N ARG A 138 -15.09 -10.95 3.91
CA ARG A 138 -14.26 -10.75 5.11
C ARG A 138 -12.81 -10.37 4.80
N PHE A 139 -12.59 -9.61 3.74
CA PHE A 139 -11.32 -8.95 3.51
C PHE A 139 -11.15 -7.76 4.46
N ARG A 140 -9.93 -7.56 4.95
CA ARG A 140 -9.51 -6.27 5.51
C ARG A 140 -9.04 -5.41 4.34
N VAL A 141 -9.94 -4.56 3.84
CA VAL A 141 -9.69 -3.72 2.67
C VAL A 141 -8.86 -2.51 3.06
N ILE A 142 -7.69 -2.36 2.43
CA ILE A 142 -6.83 -1.17 2.52
C ILE A 142 -7.14 -0.30 1.30
N LEU A 143 -7.63 0.92 1.51
CA LEU A 143 -7.78 1.90 0.43
C LEU A 143 -6.41 2.50 0.12
N ALA A 144 -5.87 2.19 -1.05
CA ALA A 144 -4.60 2.73 -1.54
C ALA A 144 -4.69 4.24 -1.74
N HIS A 145 -3.64 4.97 -1.37
CA HIS A 145 -3.49 6.43 -1.58
C HIS A 145 -4.82 7.20 -1.59
N TYR A 146 -5.59 7.04 -0.49
CA TYR A 146 -6.95 7.59 -0.35
C TYR A 146 -7.02 9.08 -0.69
N GLU A 147 -5.98 9.83 -0.37
CA GLU A 147 -5.88 11.26 -0.61
C GLU A 147 -5.93 11.65 -2.10
N ARG A 148 -5.48 10.77 -3.00
CA ARG A 148 -5.45 11.05 -4.44
C ARG A 148 -6.84 11.13 -5.06
N PHE A 149 -7.82 10.49 -4.43
CA PHE A 149 -9.20 10.53 -4.93
C PHE A 149 -9.94 11.81 -4.57
N ALA A 150 -9.48 12.58 -3.58
CA ALA A 150 -10.19 13.75 -3.06
C ALA A 150 -10.58 14.78 -4.14
N GLU A 151 -9.75 14.96 -5.17
CA GLU A 151 -10.06 15.92 -6.25
C GLU A 151 -11.16 15.43 -7.19
N PHE A 152 -11.30 14.12 -7.37
CA PHE A 152 -12.35 13.50 -8.20
C PHE A 152 -13.69 13.43 -7.45
N GLN A 153 -13.68 13.58 -6.13
CA GLN A 153 -14.81 13.41 -5.24
C GLN A 153 -15.35 14.75 -4.70
N LYS A 154 -15.00 15.89 -5.31
CA LYS A 154 -15.46 17.20 -4.85
C LYS A 154 -16.99 17.30 -4.87
N GLY A 155 -17.58 17.53 -3.69
CA GLY A 155 -19.04 17.59 -3.54
C GLY A 155 -19.74 16.23 -3.57
N ASN A 156 -18.99 15.13 -3.57
CA ASN A 156 -19.52 13.77 -3.53
C ASN A 156 -19.48 13.24 -2.08
N GLU A 157 -20.64 13.09 -1.46
CA GLU A 157 -20.78 12.57 -0.10
C GLU A 157 -20.31 11.11 0.03
N ILE A 158 -20.29 10.35 -1.06
CA ILE A 158 -19.83 8.96 -1.11
C ILE A 158 -18.38 8.85 -0.63
N TYR A 159 -17.55 9.86 -0.91
CA TYR A 159 -16.16 9.87 -0.51
C TYR A 159 -15.94 9.77 1.01
N GLU A 160 -16.74 10.49 1.79
CA GLU A 160 -16.65 10.39 3.25
C GLU A 160 -17.38 9.14 3.77
N ARG A 161 -18.46 8.71 3.11
CA ARG A 161 -19.24 7.54 3.51
C ARG A 161 -18.46 6.23 3.42
N ILE A 162 -17.46 6.11 2.53
CA ILE A 162 -16.64 4.91 2.46
C ILE A 162 -15.89 4.66 3.79
N LEU A 163 -15.60 5.71 4.55
CA LEU A 163 -14.94 5.63 5.84
C LEU A 163 -15.87 5.16 6.99
N GLU A 164 -17.17 5.00 6.74
CA GLU A 164 -18.12 4.36 7.65
C GLU A 164 -18.00 2.82 7.58
N LEU A 165 -17.39 2.29 6.51
CA LEU A 165 -17.06 0.88 6.39
C LEU A 165 -15.79 0.55 7.19
N PRO A 166 -15.56 -0.72 7.57
CA PRO A 166 -14.36 -1.14 8.28
C PRO A 166 -13.14 -1.22 7.36
N VAL A 167 -12.90 -0.16 6.60
CA VAL A 167 -11.73 -0.02 5.72
C VAL A 167 -10.53 0.54 6.46
N ILE A 168 -9.36 0.22 5.97
CA ILE A 168 -8.08 0.73 6.44
C ILE A 168 -7.59 1.77 5.42
N VAL A 169 -7.22 2.95 5.87
CA VAL A 169 -6.78 4.04 4.99
C VAL A 169 -5.26 4.08 4.93
N GLN A 170 -4.72 3.95 3.73
CA GLN A 170 -3.32 4.22 3.42
C GLN A 170 -3.21 5.58 2.70
N ILE A 171 -2.27 6.41 3.15
CA ILE A 171 -1.93 7.70 2.54
C ILE A 171 -0.48 7.64 2.07
N ASN A 172 -0.22 8.19 0.88
CA ASN A 172 1.12 8.26 0.33
C ASN A 172 2.00 9.21 1.14
N ALA A 173 3.23 8.78 1.37
CA ALA A 173 4.24 9.53 2.11
C ALA A 173 4.47 10.93 1.53
N GLU A 174 4.46 11.06 0.21
CA GLU A 174 4.63 12.33 -0.48
C GLU A 174 3.56 13.37 -0.10
N SER A 175 2.31 12.93 0.11
CA SER A 175 1.18 13.81 0.41
C SER A 175 1.25 14.47 1.80
N LEU A 176 2.12 13.97 2.68
CA LEU A 176 2.37 14.55 4.01
C LEU A 176 3.47 15.61 4.00
N GLN A 177 4.22 15.75 2.93
CA GLN A 177 5.34 16.69 2.87
C GLN A 177 4.84 18.13 2.70
N SER A 178 5.53 19.07 3.34
CA SER A 178 5.15 20.50 3.41
C SER A 178 5.05 21.21 2.05
N LYS A 179 5.61 20.65 0.99
CA LYS A 179 5.55 21.18 -0.38
C LYS A 179 4.12 21.26 -0.94
N PHE A 180 3.18 20.48 -0.39
CA PHE A 180 1.80 20.36 -0.86
C PHE A 180 0.78 21.23 -0.09
N GLY A 181 1.21 22.14 0.78
CA GLY A 181 0.40 23.21 1.35
C GLY A 181 -0.80 22.74 2.19
N TRP A 182 -2.00 23.30 1.90
CA TRP A 182 -3.22 23.05 2.66
C TRP A 182 -3.67 21.58 2.70
N ASN A 183 -3.37 20.80 1.67
CA ASN A 183 -3.75 19.38 1.62
C ASN A 183 -3.00 18.54 2.65
N SER A 184 -1.72 18.80 2.90
CA SER A 184 -0.95 18.03 3.89
C SER A 184 -1.52 18.13 5.30
N LYS A 185 -2.09 19.28 5.69
CA LYS A 185 -2.75 19.47 7.00
C LYS A 185 -3.98 18.57 7.17
N ARG A 186 -4.78 18.41 6.09
CA ARG A 186 -5.95 17.51 6.10
C ARG A 186 -5.52 16.07 6.37
N TRP A 187 -4.48 15.62 5.67
CA TRP A 187 -4.00 14.24 5.77
C TRP A 187 -3.30 13.96 7.10
N LEU A 188 -2.52 14.91 7.63
CA LEU A 188 -1.95 14.82 8.97
C LEU A 188 -3.04 14.70 10.04
N ARG A 189 -4.12 15.48 9.91
CA ARG A 189 -5.26 15.41 10.82
C ARG A 189 -5.94 14.04 10.80
N MET A 190 -6.02 13.36 9.65
CA MET A 190 -6.56 12.00 9.58
C MET A 190 -5.72 11.01 10.40
N TYR A 191 -4.39 11.15 10.44
CA TYR A 191 -3.54 10.35 11.34
C TYR A 191 -3.73 10.70 12.81
N GLU A 192 -3.86 11.98 13.12
CA GLU A 192 -4.13 12.45 14.49
C GLU A 192 -5.45 11.89 15.02
N GLU A 193 -6.49 11.91 14.20
CA GLU A 193 -7.84 11.40 14.50
C GLU A 193 -7.94 9.85 14.39
N GLY A 194 -6.90 9.14 13.97
CA GLY A 194 -6.91 7.69 13.76
C GLY A 194 -7.72 7.22 12.54
N ARG A 195 -8.09 8.12 11.65
CA ARG A 195 -8.84 7.84 10.42
C ARG A 195 -7.94 7.38 9.27
N ALA A 196 -6.65 7.65 9.33
CA ALA A 196 -5.62 7.06 8.48
C ALA A 196 -4.71 6.19 9.35
N GLN A 197 -4.39 4.98 8.91
CA GLN A 197 -3.70 3.98 9.72
C GLN A 197 -2.37 3.54 9.13
N LEU A 198 -2.19 3.60 7.80
CA LEU A 198 -1.01 3.07 7.12
C LEU A 198 -0.32 4.12 6.25
N LEU A 199 1.00 4.01 6.19
CA LEU A 199 1.85 4.74 5.26
C LEU A 199 2.29 3.82 4.12
N GLY A 200 2.39 4.40 2.91
CA GLY A 200 3.03 3.79 1.76
C GLY A 200 3.78 4.83 0.96
N THR A 201 4.87 4.46 0.32
CA THR A 201 5.61 5.39 -0.54
C THR A 201 4.99 5.51 -1.92
N ASP A 202 4.36 4.43 -2.39
CA ASP A 202 3.95 4.28 -3.77
C ASP A 202 5.16 4.51 -4.72
N ALA A 203 6.34 4.05 -4.26
CA ALA A 203 7.61 4.28 -4.96
C ALA A 203 7.68 3.46 -6.25
N HIS A 204 8.00 4.13 -7.35
CA HIS A 204 8.07 3.55 -8.69
C HIS A 204 9.46 3.64 -9.31
N ASN A 205 10.29 4.57 -8.83
CA ASN A 205 11.60 4.86 -9.42
C ASN A 205 12.51 5.56 -8.39
N LEU A 206 13.66 6.00 -8.87
CA LEU A 206 14.69 6.65 -8.05
C LEU A 206 14.66 8.19 -8.12
N THR A 207 13.70 8.75 -8.85
CA THR A 207 13.64 10.19 -9.15
C THR A 207 12.31 10.83 -8.75
N SER A 208 11.30 10.81 -9.62
CA SER A 208 10.04 11.53 -9.43
C SER A 208 9.10 10.87 -8.41
N ARG A 209 9.14 9.53 -8.30
CA ARG A 209 8.38 8.73 -7.33
C ARG A 209 9.36 7.84 -6.56
N ALA A 210 10.37 8.49 -5.96
CA ALA A 210 11.41 7.81 -5.19
C ALA A 210 10.91 7.41 -3.78
N PRO A 211 11.53 6.39 -3.14
CA PRO A 211 11.27 6.08 -1.75
C PRO A 211 11.48 7.31 -0.84
N ASN A 212 10.49 7.64 -0.03
CA ASN A 212 10.45 8.85 0.80
C ASN A 212 9.72 8.65 2.14
N LEU A 213 9.67 7.40 2.63
CA LEU A 213 8.94 7.06 3.85
C LEU A 213 9.47 7.82 5.08
N ASP A 214 10.77 8.01 5.16
CA ASP A 214 11.46 8.74 6.23
C ASP A 214 10.98 10.19 6.35
N LEU A 215 10.77 10.88 5.23
CA LEU A 215 10.28 12.26 5.21
C LEU A 215 8.85 12.37 5.76
N ALA A 216 7.98 11.43 5.42
CA ALA A 216 6.62 11.38 5.96
C ALA A 216 6.64 11.06 7.46
N ARG A 217 7.46 10.13 7.88
CA ARG A 217 7.63 9.74 9.29
C ARG A 217 8.15 10.90 10.13
N GLU A 218 9.16 11.64 9.63
CA GLU A 218 9.66 12.85 10.27
C GLU A 218 8.57 13.92 10.37
N THR A 219 7.74 14.06 9.34
CA THR A 219 6.61 15.00 9.35
C THR A 219 5.58 14.62 10.41
N ILE A 220 5.19 13.35 10.52
CA ILE A 220 4.26 12.87 11.55
C ILE A 220 4.86 13.09 12.94
N ARG A 221 6.12 12.73 13.15
CA ARG A 221 6.82 12.90 14.43
C ARG A 221 6.81 14.35 14.88
N THR A 222 7.14 15.27 13.99
CA THR A 222 7.28 16.71 14.31
C THR A 222 5.97 17.47 14.35
N LYS A 223 4.96 17.07 13.59
CA LYS A 223 3.68 17.79 13.46
C LYS A 223 2.56 17.19 14.30
N ILE A 224 2.65 15.91 14.63
CA ILE A 224 1.68 15.23 15.49
C ILE A 224 2.40 14.79 16.77
N SER A 225 3.05 13.61 16.78
CA SER A 225 3.87 13.14 17.89
C SER A 225 4.62 11.83 17.55
N GLU A 226 5.58 11.45 18.40
CA GLU A 226 6.24 10.14 18.37
C GLU A 226 5.25 8.99 18.67
N GLU A 227 4.29 9.21 19.56
CA GLU A 227 3.25 8.22 19.91
C GLU A 227 2.32 7.94 18.73
N ALA A 228 2.00 8.95 17.91
CA ALA A 228 1.22 8.75 16.69
C ALA A 228 1.97 7.85 15.71
N LEU A 229 3.27 8.08 15.54
CA LEU A 229 4.12 7.25 14.70
C LEU A 229 4.22 5.82 15.22
N ALA A 230 4.42 5.65 16.54
CA ALA A 230 4.46 4.33 17.18
C ALA A 230 3.14 3.55 17.00
N ARG A 231 1.98 4.23 17.05
CA ARG A 231 0.67 3.61 16.77
C ARG A 231 0.56 3.10 15.33
N ILE A 232 1.07 3.86 14.36
CA ILE A 232 1.08 3.45 12.94
C ILE A 232 1.94 2.19 12.78
N ASP A 233 3.14 2.18 13.34
CA ASP A 233 4.06 1.04 13.27
C ASP A 233 3.48 -0.20 13.95
N GLU A 234 2.91 -0.05 15.16
CA GLU A 234 2.27 -1.14 15.88
C GLU A 234 1.07 -1.70 15.11
N TYR A 235 0.22 -0.83 14.58
CA TYR A 235 -0.96 -1.24 13.82
C TYR A 235 -0.56 -2.02 12.57
N GLY A 236 0.38 -1.49 11.77
CA GLY A 236 0.89 -2.16 10.58
C GLY A 236 1.52 -3.52 10.88
N PHE A 237 2.32 -3.62 11.95
CA PHE A 237 2.90 -4.88 12.39
C PHE A 237 1.82 -5.90 12.78
N ARG A 238 0.82 -5.51 13.56
CA ARG A 238 -0.28 -6.40 13.97
C ARG A 238 -1.07 -6.90 12.77
N LEU A 239 -1.35 -6.03 11.79
CA LEU A 239 -2.05 -6.42 10.57
C LEU A 239 -1.35 -7.56 9.82
N LEU A 240 -0.02 -7.50 9.67
CA LEU A 240 0.75 -8.52 8.96
C LEU A 240 1.03 -9.77 9.81
N ALA A 241 1.06 -9.64 11.13
CA ALA A 241 1.23 -10.77 12.05
C ALA A 241 -0.05 -11.62 12.15
N ASP A 242 -1.21 -11.02 11.89
CA ASP A 242 -2.51 -11.67 11.96
C ASP A 242 -2.80 -12.38 10.62
N ARG A 243 -2.43 -13.68 10.58
CA ARG A 243 -2.59 -14.50 9.38
C ARG A 243 -4.08 -14.75 9.10
N ALA A 244 -4.42 -14.81 7.81
CA ALA A 244 -5.76 -15.23 7.40
C ALA A 244 -6.06 -16.59 8.02
N HIS A 245 -7.21 -16.72 8.67
CA HIS A 245 -7.70 -18.04 9.06
C HIS A 245 -7.89 -18.85 7.78
N LYS A 246 -7.03 -19.87 7.56
CA LYS A 246 -7.19 -20.80 6.44
C LYS A 246 -8.60 -21.35 6.51
N ARG A 247 -9.40 -21.06 5.51
CA ARG A 247 -10.74 -21.60 5.29
C ARG A 247 -10.65 -22.88 4.49
#